data_3a87bc1f0a837e2dddf068179770e87d
#
_entry.id   3a87bc1f0a837e2dddf068179770e87d
#
_cell.length_a   1.000
_cell.length_b   1.000
_cell.length_c   1.000
_cell.angle_alpha   90.00
_cell.angle_beta   90.00
_cell.angle_gamma   90.00
#
_symmetry.space_group_name_H-M   'P 1'
#
loop_
_entity.id
_entity.type
_entity.pdbx_description
1 polymer ?
#
loop_
_entity_poly.entity_id
_entity_poly.type
_entity_poly.pdbx_seq_one_letter_code
_entity_poly.pdbx_strand_id
1 'polypeptide(L)' 'MIDAPKVGDRIRLIQMPEDPDPIPAGSLGTVRAIHPHHGWTQVEVDWDNGRSLMLSLPDDLVEILPPAPSDS' A
#
# COMPACT_ATOMS: atom_id res chain seq x y z
N MET A 1 6.83 13.79 -9.85
CA MET A 1 7.26 13.41 -8.49
C MET A 1 6.27 12.39 -7.93
N ILE A 2 6.78 11.29 -7.45
CA ILE A 2 5.93 10.24 -6.89
C ILE A 2 5.78 10.48 -5.39
N ASP A 3 4.56 10.60 -4.95
CA ASP A 3 4.28 10.78 -3.52
C ASP A 3 4.42 9.44 -2.80
N ALA A 4 5.08 9.47 -1.66
CA ALA A 4 5.14 8.30 -0.80
C ALA A 4 3.81 8.16 -0.04
N PRO A 5 3.34 6.93 0.20
CA PRO A 5 2.14 6.74 1.02
C PRO A 5 2.35 7.23 2.44
N LYS A 6 1.28 7.62 3.07
CA LYS A 6 1.26 8.06 4.46
C LYS A 6 0.24 7.25 5.24
N VAL A 7 0.41 7.18 6.54
CA VAL A 7 -0.57 6.51 7.40
C VAL A 7 -1.95 7.12 7.18
N GLY A 8 -2.93 6.25 6.95
CA GLY A 8 -4.30 6.65 6.66
C GLY A 8 -4.64 6.75 5.19
N ASP A 9 -3.64 6.71 4.32
CA ASP A 9 -3.90 6.76 2.88
C ASP A 9 -4.61 5.49 2.42
N ARG A 10 -5.54 5.66 1.47
CA ARG A 10 -6.11 4.54 0.74
C ARG A 10 -5.24 4.28 -0.46
N ILE A 11 -4.97 3.01 -0.70
CA ILE A 11 -4.10 2.61 -1.80
C ILE A 11 -4.73 1.46 -2.58
N ARG A 12 -4.29 1.33 -3.83
CA ARG A 12 -4.62 0.19 -4.68
C ARG A 12 -3.33 -0.47 -5.12
N LEU A 13 -3.26 -1.79 -4.99
CA LEU A 13 -2.09 -2.53 -5.40
C LEU A 13 -2.03 -2.64 -6.92
N ILE A 14 -0.88 -2.25 -7.48
CA ILE A 14 -0.63 -2.40 -8.92
C ILE A 14 0.02 -3.75 -9.18
N GLN A 15 1.12 -4.04 -8.48
CA GLN A 15 1.77 -5.34 -8.59
C GLN A 15 2.72 -5.57 -7.43
N MET A 16 2.92 -6.85 -7.12
CA MET A 16 3.76 -7.29 -6.01
C MET A 16 4.62 -8.46 -6.51
N PRO A 17 5.69 -8.16 -7.28
CA PRO A 17 6.37 -9.18 -8.08
C PRO A 17 7.21 -10.17 -7.27
N GLU A 18 7.68 -9.80 -6.09
CA GLU A 18 8.63 -10.61 -5.35
C GLU A 18 7.98 -11.59 -4.38
N ASP A 19 6.68 -11.55 -4.24
CA ASP A 19 6.00 -12.36 -3.23
C ASP A 19 5.48 -13.65 -3.85
N PRO A 20 5.71 -14.81 -3.21
CA PRO A 20 5.22 -16.09 -3.73
C PRO A 20 3.69 -16.24 -3.66
N ASP A 21 3.04 -15.47 -2.78
CA ASP A 21 1.58 -15.47 -2.67
C ASP A 21 1.10 -14.02 -2.58
N PRO A 22 1.20 -13.27 -3.68
CA PRO A 22 0.95 -11.85 -3.62
C PRO A 22 -0.53 -11.52 -3.42
N ILE A 23 -0.74 -10.32 -2.88
CA ILE A 23 -2.08 -9.73 -2.86
C ILE A 23 -2.51 -9.53 -4.32
N PRO A 24 -3.75 -9.87 -4.69
CA PRO A 24 -4.18 -9.67 -6.08
C PRO A 24 -4.11 -8.22 -6.51
N ALA A 25 -3.65 -7.99 -7.72
CA ALA A 25 -3.62 -6.65 -8.30
C ALA A 25 -5.02 -6.05 -8.30
N GLY A 26 -5.10 -4.77 -8.02
CA GLY A 26 -6.39 -4.08 -7.88
C GLY A 26 -6.96 -4.10 -6.47
N SER A 27 -6.34 -4.83 -5.55
CA SER A 27 -6.80 -4.86 -4.16
C SER A 27 -6.66 -3.50 -3.52
N LEU A 28 -7.62 -3.15 -2.67
CA LEU A 28 -7.63 -1.89 -1.96
C LEU A 28 -7.27 -2.11 -0.49
N GLY A 29 -6.63 -1.12 0.08
CA GLY A 29 -6.27 -1.17 1.49
C GLY A 29 -6.01 0.20 2.07
N THR A 30 -5.79 0.24 3.38
CA THR A 30 -5.48 1.46 4.11
C THR A 30 -4.11 1.31 4.76
N VAL A 31 -3.27 2.31 4.60
CA VAL A 31 -1.93 2.30 5.20
C VAL A 31 -2.06 2.48 6.71
N ARG A 32 -1.49 1.53 7.46
CA ARG A 32 -1.56 1.53 8.93
C ARG A 32 -0.29 2.05 9.58
N ALA A 33 0.87 1.73 9.01
CA ALA A 33 2.15 2.14 9.57
C ALA A 33 3.20 2.16 8.48
N ILE A 34 4.23 2.96 8.68
CA ILE A 34 5.32 3.10 7.72
C ILE A 34 6.63 2.97 8.48
N HIS A 35 7.48 2.07 8.00
CA HIS A 35 8.77 1.79 8.62
C HIS A 35 9.89 1.97 7.60
N PRO A 36 10.53 3.13 7.57
CA PRO A 36 11.64 3.35 6.63
C PRO A 36 12.88 2.57 7.04
N HIS A 37 13.55 2.02 6.05
CA HIS A 37 14.81 1.32 6.20
C HIS A 37 15.82 1.91 5.22
N HIS A 38 17.03 1.38 5.22
CA HIS A 38 18.06 1.79 4.27
C HIS A 38 17.67 1.31 2.87
N GLY A 39 17.36 2.24 1.99
CA GLY A 39 17.10 1.94 0.59
C GLY A 39 15.73 1.38 0.29
N TRP A 40 14.87 1.20 1.29
CA TRP A 40 13.53 0.72 1.06
C TRP A 40 12.61 1.10 2.23
N THR A 41 11.31 0.96 2.01
CA THR A 41 10.33 1.31 3.03
C THR A 41 9.34 0.17 3.18
N GLN A 42 9.13 -0.25 4.43
CA GLN A 42 8.14 -1.25 4.75
C GLN A 42 6.83 -0.55 5.11
N VAL A 43 5.73 -0.99 4.51
CA VAL A 43 4.43 -0.37 4.74
C VAL A 43 3.44 -1.42 5.20
N GLU A 44 2.88 -1.22 6.38
CA GLU A 44 1.83 -2.08 6.89
C GLU A 44 0.49 -1.62 6.34
N VAL A 45 -0.25 -2.53 5.74
CA VAL A 45 -1.51 -2.23 5.08
C VAL A 45 -2.60 -3.12 5.64
N ASP A 46 -3.74 -2.50 5.90
CA ASP A 46 -4.96 -3.21 6.26
C ASP A 46 -5.74 -3.41 4.95
N TRP A 47 -5.58 -4.59 4.36
CA TRP A 47 -6.21 -4.89 3.07
C TRP A 47 -7.70 -5.16 3.25
N ASP A 48 -8.52 -4.58 2.39
CA ASP A 48 -9.97 -4.72 2.49
C ASP A 48 -10.43 -6.17 2.36
N ASN A 49 -9.64 -7.01 1.68
CA ASN A 49 -9.98 -8.44 1.50
C ASN A 49 -9.59 -9.30 2.71
N GLY A 50 -9.12 -8.70 3.79
CA GLY A 50 -8.75 -9.43 4.99
C GLY A 50 -7.34 -10.01 4.97
N ARG A 51 -6.59 -9.85 3.89
CA ARG A 51 -5.20 -10.31 3.83
C ARG A 51 -4.34 -9.45 4.74
N SER A 52 -3.23 -10.03 5.17
CA SER A 52 -2.30 -9.37 6.07
C SER A 52 -0.90 -9.53 5.50
N LEU A 53 -0.50 -8.58 4.67
CA LEU A 53 0.79 -8.63 3.98
C LEU A 53 1.31 -7.20 3.85
N MET A 54 2.58 -7.00 4.20
CA MET A 54 3.20 -5.69 4.12
C MET A 54 3.77 -5.46 2.73
N LEU A 55 3.91 -4.19 2.39
CA LEU A 55 4.56 -3.78 1.15
C LEU A 55 6.02 -3.50 1.40
N SER A 56 6.84 -3.73 0.37
CA SER A 56 8.24 -3.34 0.34
C SER A 56 8.41 -2.37 -0.83
N LEU A 57 8.54 -1.08 -0.53
CA LEU A 57 8.68 -0.07 -1.57
C LEU A 57 10.15 0.26 -1.79
N PRO A 58 10.57 0.47 -3.03
CA PRO A 58 9.75 0.65 -4.25
C PRO A 58 9.48 -0.64 -5.04
N ASP A 59 9.87 -1.82 -4.54
CA ASP A 59 9.74 -3.07 -5.30
C ASP A 59 8.28 -3.39 -5.60
N ASP A 60 7.40 -3.23 -4.61
CA ASP A 60 5.97 -3.37 -4.82
C ASP A 60 5.41 -2.06 -5.34
N LEU A 61 4.47 -2.12 -6.26
CA LEU A 61 3.90 -0.94 -6.87
C LEU A 61 2.48 -0.73 -6.40
N VAL A 62 2.21 0.48 -5.92
CA VAL A 62 0.87 0.87 -5.46
C VAL A 62 0.51 2.23 -6.00
N GLU A 63 -0.78 2.48 -6.06
CA GLU A 63 -1.35 3.77 -6.42
C GLU A 63 -2.00 4.36 -5.19
N ILE A 64 -1.66 5.61 -4.87
CA ILE A 64 -2.30 6.32 -3.76
C ILE A 64 -3.60 6.91 -4.28
N LEU A 65 -4.71 6.54 -3.66
CA LEU A 65 -6.01 7.00 -4.10
C LEU A 65 -6.33 8.35 -3.47
N PRO A 66 -7.09 9.19 -4.17
CA PRO A 66 -7.51 10.44 -3.56
C PRO A 66 -8.41 10.17 -2.36
N PRO A 67 -8.41 11.05 -1.36
CA PRO A 67 -9.31 10.86 -0.23
C PRO A 67 -10.75 10.86 -0.69
N ALA A 68 -11.57 10.10 0.03
CA ALA A 68 -12.99 10.05 -0.28
C ALA A 68 -13.60 11.44 -0.16
N PRO A 69 -14.56 11.79 -1.00
CA PRO A 69 -15.23 13.08 -0.87
C PRO A 69 -15.82 13.20 0.51
N SER A 70 -15.61 14.35 1.12
CA SER A 70 -16.17 14.60 2.44
C SER A 70 -17.65 14.88 2.30
N ASP A 71 -18.45 14.01 2.82
CA ASP A 71 -19.89 14.23 2.89
C ASP A 71 -20.20 14.97 4.15
N SER A 72 -19.85 16.13 4.17
CA SER A 72 -20.20 16.91 5.36
C SER A 72 -21.61 17.44 5.26
#